data_42afa5b8cc3b289e49e229d6d7515bf2
#
_entry.id   42afa5b8cc3b289e49e229d6d7515bf2
#
_cell.length_a   1.000
_cell.length_b   1.000
_cell.length_c   1.000
_cell.angle_alpha   90.00
_cell.angle_beta   90.00
_cell.angle_gamma   90.00
#
_symmetry.space_group_name_H-M   'P 1'
#
loop_
_entity.id
_entity.type
_entity.pdbx_description
1 polymer ?
#
loop_
_entity_poly.entity_id
_entity_poly.type
_entity_poly.pdbx_seq_one_letter_code
_entity_poly.pdbx_strand_id
1 'polypeptide(L)'
;MRYSLAVMNTPGSHSLAAFDPGRVRAITIDLDDTLWPIWPTIARAEEVLQGWLGEHAPATAALATDRSTLRAVREEVGQARPDLAHDLSALRRESIRALLQRAGDDPTLAEPAFEVFFAERQRVELFEDALPALERLSARYPVVAVSNGNADVHRVGIGGHFRAAISAREFGVGKPDTRIFLAGADAAGVAPGQVLHIGDDAHLDGVGALRAGMQLAWVNRTDHRWEHEPLQPHLTINDLRDLCRALSI
;
A
#
# COMPACT_ATOMS: atom_id res chain seq x y z
N MET A 1 54.21 -35.24 16.23
CA MET A 1 53.43 -33.99 16.16
C MET A 1 52.19 -34.24 15.30
N ARG A 2 51.02 -34.32 15.90
CA ARG A 2 49.73 -34.51 15.20
C ARG A 2 49.04 -33.14 15.15
N TYR A 3 48.86 -32.59 13.98
CA TYR A 3 48.07 -31.39 13.78
C TYR A 3 46.60 -31.79 13.72
N SER A 4 45.82 -31.28 14.68
CA SER A 4 44.36 -31.36 14.72
C SER A 4 43.80 -30.35 13.74
N LEU A 5 43.08 -30.79 12.71
CA LEU A 5 42.28 -29.94 11.83
C LEU A 5 41.02 -29.50 12.59
N ALA A 6 40.96 -28.23 12.91
CA ALA A 6 39.72 -27.59 13.41
C ALA A 6 38.67 -27.61 12.31
N VAL A 7 37.55 -28.24 12.59
CA VAL A 7 36.37 -28.23 11.77
C VAL A 7 35.79 -26.78 11.81
N MET A 8 35.91 -26.06 10.68
CA MET A 8 35.23 -24.81 10.52
C MET A 8 33.71 -25.07 10.47
N ASN A 9 33.01 -24.56 11.48
CA ASN A 9 31.54 -24.48 11.50
C ASN A 9 31.09 -23.64 10.32
N THR A 10 30.43 -24.25 9.36
CA THR A 10 29.69 -23.60 8.28
C THR A 10 28.57 -22.76 8.91
N PRO A 11 28.39 -21.47 8.54
CA PRO A 11 27.25 -20.71 9.03
C PRO A 11 25.98 -21.40 8.57
N GLY A 12 25.07 -21.62 9.53
CA GLY A 12 23.84 -22.35 9.34
C GLY A 12 23.04 -21.82 8.14
N SER A 13 22.59 -22.74 7.31
CA SER A 13 21.53 -22.50 6.34
C SER A 13 20.34 -21.90 7.11
N HIS A 14 20.04 -20.63 6.87
CA HIS A 14 18.76 -20.07 7.31
C HIS A 14 17.67 -20.85 6.57
N SER A 15 17.13 -21.86 7.20
CA SER A 15 15.90 -22.52 6.76
C SER A 15 14.85 -21.41 6.62
N LEU A 16 14.38 -21.22 5.39
CA LEU A 16 13.23 -20.36 5.12
C LEU A 16 12.12 -20.78 6.07
N ALA A 17 11.67 -19.86 6.94
CA ALA A 17 10.62 -20.19 7.87
C ALA A 17 9.35 -20.49 7.07
N ALA A 18 8.86 -21.72 7.16
CA ALA A 18 7.60 -22.11 6.53
C ALA A 18 6.45 -21.30 7.15
N PHE A 19 5.40 -21.08 6.36
CA PHE A 19 4.17 -20.48 6.87
C PHE A 19 3.61 -21.28 8.05
N ASP A 20 3.40 -20.61 9.17
CA ASP A 20 2.85 -21.21 10.39
C ASP A 20 1.53 -20.54 10.77
N PRO A 21 0.37 -21.09 10.33
CA PRO A 21 -0.94 -20.53 10.66
C PRO A 21 -1.24 -20.59 12.16
N GLY A 22 -0.60 -21.52 12.89
CA GLY A 22 -0.77 -21.66 14.34
C GLY A 22 -0.22 -20.48 15.14
N ARG A 23 0.68 -19.68 14.57
CA ARG A 23 1.23 -18.46 15.19
C ARG A 23 0.40 -17.21 14.88
N VAL A 24 -0.45 -17.22 13.85
CA VAL A 24 -1.22 -16.03 13.45
C VAL A 24 -2.27 -15.68 14.50
N ARG A 25 -2.21 -14.46 15.00
CA ARG A 25 -3.18 -13.89 15.96
C ARG A 25 -3.81 -12.61 15.46
N ALA A 26 -3.22 -11.96 14.45
CA ALA A 26 -3.75 -10.77 13.82
C ALA A 26 -3.32 -10.72 12.35
N ILE A 27 -4.04 -9.91 11.58
CA ILE A 27 -3.78 -9.64 10.17
C ILE A 27 -3.47 -8.15 10.02
N THR A 28 -2.40 -7.83 9.30
CA THR A 28 -2.25 -6.52 8.67
C THR A 28 -2.37 -6.68 7.15
N ILE A 29 -3.04 -5.75 6.48
CA ILE A 29 -3.34 -5.89 5.05
C ILE A 29 -3.17 -4.55 4.33
N ASP A 30 -2.54 -4.59 3.17
CA ASP A 30 -2.53 -3.46 2.24
C ASP A 30 -3.89 -3.31 1.54
N LEU A 31 -4.10 -2.18 0.88
CA LEU A 31 -5.36 -1.83 0.25
C LEU A 31 -5.26 -1.88 -1.28
N ASP A 32 -4.50 -0.94 -1.87
CA ASP A 32 -4.37 -0.77 -3.33
C ASP A 32 -3.68 -1.99 -3.94
N ASP A 33 -4.16 -2.49 -5.08
CA ASP A 33 -3.72 -3.70 -5.79
C ASP A 33 -3.79 -5.01 -4.97
N THR A 34 -4.05 -4.93 -3.67
CA THR A 34 -4.35 -6.08 -2.79
C THR A 34 -5.85 -6.36 -2.73
N LEU A 35 -6.69 -5.36 -2.42
CA LEU A 35 -8.15 -5.47 -2.30
C LEU A 35 -8.91 -4.97 -3.53
N TRP A 36 -8.33 -4.09 -4.33
CA TRP A 36 -8.88 -3.55 -5.59
C TRP A 36 -7.76 -3.09 -6.51
N PRO A 37 -7.97 -3.08 -7.85
CA PRO A 37 -6.99 -2.55 -8.78
C PRO A 37 -6.92 -1.02 -8.68
N ILE A 38 -5.73 -0.48 -8.41
CA ILE A 38 -5.55 0.97 -8.22
C ILE A 38 -5.68 1.76 -9.51
N TRP A 39 -5.10 1.26 -10.62
CA TRP A 39 -4.99 2.03 -11.86
C TRP A 39 -6.31 2.41 -12.51
N PRO A 40 -7.36 1.56 -12.60
CA PRO A 40 -8.68 1.95 -13.08
C PRO A 40 -9.31 3.07 -12.24
N THR A 41 -9.13 3.00 -10.91
CA THR A 41 -9.63 4.01 -9.98
C THR A 41 -8.93 5.36 -10.16
N ILE A 42 -7.60 5.35 -10.29
CA ILE A 42 -6.83 6.57 -10.55
C ILE A 42 -7.17 7.16 -11.92
N ALA A 43 -7.29 6.33 -12.97
CA ALA A 43 -7.64 6.81 -14.31
C ALA A 43 -8.99 7.53 -14.32
N ARG A 44 -9.99 6.97 -13.66
CA ARG A 44 -11.33 7.56 -13.52
C ARG A 44 -11.29 8.87 -12.71
N ALA A 45 -10.53 8.91 -11.62
CA ALA A 45 -10.35 10.12 -10.82
C ALA A 45 -9.62 11.24 -11.58
N GLU A 46 -8.64 10.90 -12.42
CA GLU A 46 -7.96 11.85 -13.33
C GLU A 46 -8.92 12.40 -14.39
N GLU A 47 -9.79 11.55 -14.95
CA GLU A 47 -10.79 11.98 -15.94
C GLU A 47 -11.79 12.97 -15.34
N VAL A 48 -12.29 12.68 -14.14
CA VAL A 48 -13.23 13.57 -13.41
C VAL A 48 -12.54 14.89 -13.05
N LEU A 49 -11.28 14.86 -12.60
CA LEU A 49 -10.48 16.06 -12.35
C LEU A 49 -10.29 16.88 -13.65
N GLN A 50 -9.97 16.23 -14.76
CA GLN A 50 -9.80 16.88 -16.05
C GLN A 50 -11.07 17.60 -16.51
N GLY A 51 -12.24 16.96 -16.35
CA GLY A 51 -13.54 17.58 -16.63
C GLY A 51 -13.77 18.84 -15.80
N TRP A 52 -13.54 18.76 -14.49
CA TRP A 52 -13.67 19.89 -13.58
C TRP A 52 -12.72 21.03 -13.90
N LEU A 53 -11.45 20.73 -14.23
CA LEU A 53 -10.48 21.74 -14.67
C LEU A 53 -10.93 22.40 -15.97
N GLY A 54 -11.53 21.66 -16.89
CA GLY A 54 -12.08 22.22 -18.13
C GLY A 54 -13.10 23.33 -17.91
N GLU A 55 -13.88 23.22 -16.83
CA GLU A 55 -14.91 24.19 -16.47
C GLU A 55 -14.37 25.39 -15.65
N HIS A 56 -13.37 25.17 -14.79
CA HIS A 56 -12.92 26.13 -13.78
C HIS A 56 -11.52 26.71 -14.04
N ALA A 57 -10.67 26.00 -14.79
CA ALA A 57 -9.29 26.36 -15.07
C ALA A 57 -8.87 25.85 -16.48
N PRO A 58 -9.46 26.40 -17.55
CA PRO A 58 -9.33 25.83 -18.90
C PRO A 58 -7.91 25.83 -19.44
N ALA A 59 -7.05 26.79 -19.05
CA ALA A 59 -5.65 26.79 -19.44
C ALA A 59 -4.88 25.63 -18.79
N THR A 60 -5.17 25.35 -17.52
CA THR A 60 -4.63 24.18 -16.79
C THR A 60 -5.13 22.87 -17.40
N ALA A 61 -6.41 22.79 -17.73
CA ALA A 61 -6.98 21.61 -18.39
C ALA A 61 -6.29 21.33 -19.72
N ALA A 62 -6.04 22.36 -20.54
CA ALA A 62 -5.31 22.23 -21.80
C ALA A 62 -3.86 21.75 -21.58
N LEU A 63 -3.17 22.31 -20.57
CA LEU A 63 -1.80 21.89 -20.20
C LEU A 63 -1.78 20.44 -19.69
N ALA A 64 -2.79 20.01 -18.93
CA ALA A 64 -2.89 18.69 -18.33
C ALA A 64 -3.25 17.58 -19.35
N THR A 65 -3.56 17.90 -20.61
CA THR A 65 -3.72 16.88 -21.67
C THR A 65 -2.39 16.22 -22.03
N ASP A 66 -1.27 16.91 -21.82
CA ASP A 66 0.07 16.37 -22.05
C ASP A 66 0.56 15.57 -20.82
N ARG A 67 0.55 14.24 -20.97
CA ARG A 67 1.02 13.31 -19.93
C ARG A 67 2.48 13.53 -19.54
N SER A 68 3.32 14.02 -20.45
CA SER A 68 4.73 14.29 -20.16
C SER A 68 4.86 15.48 -19.21
N THR A 69 4.09 16.52 -19.42
CA THR A 69 4.01 17.70 -18.54
C THR A 69 3.48 17.31 -17.15
N LEU A 70 2.42 16.48 -17.06
CA LEU A 70 1.90 15.99 -15.79
C LEU A 70 2.96 15.21 -15.00
N ARG A 71 3.71 14.33 -15.67
CA ARG A 71 4.78 13.57 -15.05
C ARG A 71 5.87 14.51 -14.53
N ALA A 72 6.37 15.43 -15.38
CA ALA A 72 7.42 16.36 -15.02
C ALA A 72 7.04 17.20 -13.81
N VAL A 73 5.82 17.74 -13.76
CA VAL A 73 5.34 18.52 -12.60
C VAL A 73 5.31 17.67 -11.34
N ARG A 74 4.84 16.42 -11.40
CA ARG A 74 4.82 15.52 -10.22
C ARG A 74 6.22 15.19 -9.73
N GLU A 75 7.16 14.96 -10.64
CA GLU A 75 8.56 14.71 -10.31
C GLU A 75 9.22 15.95 -9.68
N GLU A 76 9.02 17.14 -10.26
CA GLU A 76 9.52 18.40 -9.71
C GLU A 76 8.97 18.67 -8.30
N VAL A 77 7.66 18.49 -8.09
CA VAL A 77 7.05 18.66 -6.78
C VAL A 77 7.60 17.64 -5.78
N GLY A 78 7.72 16.37 -6.16
CA GLY A 78 8.28 15.34 -5.30
C GLY A 78 9.72 15.64 -4.88
N GLN A 79 10.54 16.15 -5.81
CA GLN A 79 11.93 16.57 -5.52
C GLN A 79 11.99 17.82 -4.64
N ALA A 80 11.09 18.77 -4.84
CA ALA A 80 11.03 20.00 -4.06
C ALA A 80 10.46 19.81 -2.65
N ARG A 81 9.64 18.78 -2.45
CA ARG A 81 8.92 18.49 -1.20
C ARG A 81 9.17 17.08 -0.68
N PRO A 82 10.44 16.71 -0.39
CA PRO A 82 10.77 15.40 0.18
C PRO A 82 10.14 15.18 1.56
N ASP A 83 9.81 16.26 2.27
CA ASP A 83 9.05 16.22 3.52
C ASP A 83 7.65 15.62 3.38
N LEU A 84 7.07 15.66 2.18
CA LEU A 84 5.75 15.11 1.87
C LEU A 84 5.79 13.70 1.26
N ALA A 85 6.93 13.04 1.19
CA ALA A 85 7.06 11.73 0.52
C ALA A 85 6.09 10.67 1.06
N HIS A 86 5.65 10.81 2.31
CA HIS A 86 4.68 9.94 2.97
C HIS A 86 3.21 10.40 2.77
N ASP A 87 2.96 11.59 2.22
CA ASP A 87 1.61 12.17 2.03
C ASP A 87 1.29 12.38 0.55
N LEU A 88 0.77 11.33 -0.09
CA LEU A 88 0.36 11.39 -1.50
C LEU A 88 -0.75 12.41 -1.74
N SER A 89 -1.59 12.72 -0.74
CA SER A 89 -2.63 13.74 -0.86
C SER A 89 -2.02 15.15 -0.91
N ALA A 90 -1.06 15.45 -0.06
CA ALA A 90 -0.35 16.72 -0.10
C ALA A 90 0.46 16.88 -1.39
N LEU A 91 1.19 15.85 -1.83
CA LEU A 91 1.91 15.87 -3.11
C LEU A 91 0.97 16.10 -4.30
N ARG A 92 -0.23 15.52 -4.28
CA ARG A 92 -1.23 15.73 -5.32
C ARG A 92 -1.73 17.18 -5.34
N ARG A 93 -2.06 17.77 -4.18
CA ARG A 93 -2.48 19.16 -4.05
C ARG A 93 -1.40 20.12 -4.58
N GLU A 94 -0.16 19.91 -4.17
CA GLU A 94 0.97 20.71 -4.65
C GLU A 94 1.18 20.57 -6.16
N SER A 95 1.02 19.36 -6.71
CA SER A 95 1.12 19.13 -8.16
C SER A 95 0.01 19.86 -8.93
N ILE A 96 -1.23 19.85 -8.43
CA ILE A 96 -2.34 20.60 -9.03
C ILE A 96 -2.06 22.10 -8.93
N ARG A 97 -1.59 22.60 -7.79
CA ARG A 97 -1.23 24.01 -7.59
C ARG A 97 -0.13 24.47 -8.56
N ALA A 98 0.89 23.64 -8.74
CA ALA A 98 1.98 23.92 -9.66
C ALA A 98 1.50 23.97 -11.12
N LEU A 99 0.56 23.09 -11.51
CA LEU A 99 -0.06 23.11 -12.84
C LEU A 99 -0.86 24.39 -13.07
N LEU A 100 -1.70 24.80 -12.10
CA LEU A 100 -2.47 26.04 -12.17
C LEU A 100 -1.54 27.27 -12.33
N GLN A 101 -0.51 27.37 -11.51
CA GLN A 101 0.49 28.44 -11.61
C GLN A 101 1.19 28.45 -12.98
N ARG A 102 1.59 27.29 -13.50
CA ARG A 102 2.26 27.15 -14.80
C ARG A 102 1.37 27.56 -15.97
N ALA A 103 0.06 27.27 -15.86
CA ALA A 103 -0.93 27.64 -16.86
C ALA A 103 -1.41 29.10 -16.75
N GLY A 104 -1.13 29.78 -15.63
CA GLY A 104 -1.61 31.14 -15.37
C GLY A 104 -3.04 31.22 -14.83
N ASP A 105 -3.61 30.10 -14.41
CA ASP A 105 -4.89 30.03 -13.72
C ASP A 105 -4.74 30.27 -12.20
N ASP A 106 -5.84 30.46 -11.49
CA ASP A 106 -5.85 30.76 -10.04
C ASP A 106 -5.36 29.55 -9.21
N PRO A 107 -4.22 29.65 -8.49
CA PRO A 107 -3.69 28.56 -7.68
C PRO A 107 -4.59 28.15 -6.48
N THR A 108 -5.55 29.01 -6.09
CA THR A 108 -6.49 28.69 -5.00
C THR A 108 -7.47 27.58 -5.37
N LEU A 109 -7.63 27.31 -6.67
CA LEU A 109 -8.40 26.21 -7.21
C LEU A 109 -7.80 24.83 -6.92
N ALA A 110 -6.56 24.76 -6.41
CA ALA A 110 -5.90 23.47 -6.13
C ALA A 110 -6.66 22.63 -5.09
N GLU A 111 -7.21 23.25 -4.06
CA GLU A 111 -7.97 22.53 -3.03
C GLU A 111 -9.28 21.95 -3.55
N PRO A 112 -10.21 22.74 -4.16
CA PRO A 112 -11.43 22.18 -4.71
C PRO A 112 -11.17 21.15 -5.83
N ALA A 113 -10.14 21.35 -6.67
CA ALA A 113 -9.74 20.38 -7.69
C ALA A 113 -9.27 19.05 -7.06
N PHE A 114 -8.47 19.13 -5.99
CA PHE A 114 -8.07 17.94 -5.24
C PHE A 114 -9.28 17.22 -4.64
N GLU A 115 -10.23 17.92 -4.04
CA GLU A 115 -11.41 17.28 -3.42
C GLU A 115 -12.26 16.52 -4.46
N VAL A 116 -12.37 17.04 -5.68
CA VAL A 116 -13.04 16.35 -6.80
C VAL A 116 -12.32 15.05 -7.14
N PHE A 117 -11.00 15.10 -7.33
CA PHE A 117 -10.17 13.90 -7.53
C PHE A 117 -10.31 12.91 -6.38
N PHE A 118 -10.19 13.40 -5.14
CA PHE A 118 -10.17 12.58 -3.94
C PHE A 118 -11.51 11.89 -3.68
N ALA A 119 -12.63 12.56 -3.98
CA ALA A 119 -13.95 11.95 -3.87
C ALA A 119 -14.09 10.75 -4.81
N GLU A 120 -13.63 10.87 -6.06
CA GLU A 120 -13.68 9.77 -7.03
C GLU A 120 -12.68 8.68 -6.71
N ARG A 121 -11.50 9.02 -6.14
CA ARG A 121 -10.49 8.06 -5.67
C ARG A 121 -11.03 7.10 -4.60
N GLN A 122 -12.07 7.46 -3.87
CA GLN A 122 -12.71 6.58 -2.88
C GLN A 122 -13.69 5.57 -3.50
N ARG A 123 -14.04 5.71 -4.78
CA ARG A 123 -14.94 4.81 -5.49
C ARG A 123 -14.16 3.65 -6.12
N VAL A 124 -13.77 2.70 -5.30
CA VAL A 124 -13.02 1.52 -5.74
C VAL A 124 -13.96 0.39 -6.17
N GLU A 125 -13.47 -0.47 -7.03
CA GLU A 125 -14.12 -1.73 -7.41
C GLU A 125 -13.31 -2.88 -6.82
N LEU A 126 -13.81 -3.50 -5.77
CA LEU A 126 -13.12 -4.58 -5.09
C LEU A 126 -12.89 -5.77 -6.02
N PHE A 127 -11.77 -6.47 -5.86
CA PHE A 127 -11.61 -7.80 -6.45
C PHE A 127 -12.70 -8.72 -5.90
N GLU A 128 -13.16 -9.66 -6.71
CA GLU A 128 -14.24 -10.60 -6.34
C GLU A 128 -13.95 -11.42 -5.08
N ASP A 129 -12.67 -11.66 -4.79
CA ASP A 129 -12.21 -12.40 -3.62
C ASP A 129 -12.04 -11.52 -2.37
N ALA A 130 -12.00 -10.18 -2.51
CA ALA A 130 -11.63 -9.27 -1.43
C ALA A 130 -12.68 -9.23 -0.31
N LEU A 131 -13.94 -8.92 -0.62
CA LEU A 131 -14.97 -8.80 0.41
C LEU A 131 -15.24 -10.12 1.14
N PRO A 132 -15.41 -11.27 0.43
CA PRO A 132 -15.59 -12.55 1.11
C PRO A 132 -14.40 -12.95 2.00
N ALA A 133 -13.17 -12.59 1.61
CA ALA A 133 -11.99 -12.84 2.43
C ALA A 133 -11.95 -11.93 3.65
N LEU A 134 -12.23 -10.63 3.50
CA LEU A 134 -12.31 -9.69 4.63
C LEU A 134 -13.35 -10.12 5.67
N GLU A 135 -14.52 -10.58 5.24
CA GLU A 135 -15.56 -11.11 6.13
C GLU A 135 -15.03 -12.27 6.99
N ARG A 136 -14.37 -13.25 6.36
CA ARG A 136 -13.81 -14.41 7.06
C ARG A 136 -12.64 -14.03 7.97
N LEU A 137 -11.73 -13.20 7.48
CA LEU A 137 -10.58 -12.72 8.24
C LEU A 137 -11.01 -11.93 9.47
N SER A 138 -11.91 -10.96 9.32
CA SER A 138 -12.39 -10.11 10.42
C SER A 138 -13.27 -10.85 11.44
N ALA A 139 -13.93 -11.93 11.04
CA ALA A 139 -14.64 -12.81 11.97
C ALA A 139 -13.70 -13.63 12.88
N ARG A 140 -12.43 -13.83 12.45
CA ARG A 140 -11.47 -14.68 13.16
C ARG A 140 -10.32 -13.91 13.81
N TYR A 141 -9.89 -12.81 13.22
CA TYR A 141 -8.71 -12.05 13.62
C TYR A 141 -9.01 -10.55 13.71
N PRO A 142 -8.34 -9.80 14.59
CA PRO A 142 -8.24 -8.36 14.41
C PRO A 142 -7.50 -8.05 13.10
N VAL A 143 -8.15 -7.30 12.21
CA VAL A 143 -7.59 -6.88 10.92
C VAL A 143 -7.25 -5.40 10.99
N VAL A 144 -6.04 -5.03 10.57
CA VAL A 144 -5.57 -3.64 10.51
C VAL A 144 -5.12 -3.33 9.08
N ALA A 145 -5.68 -2.28 8.49
CA ALA A 145 -5.18 -1.77 7.20
C ALA A 145 -3.86 -1.03 7.40
N VAL A 146 -2.87 -1.25 6.51
CA VAL A 146 -1.57 -0.54 6.50
C VAL A 146 -1.26 -0.13 5.07
N SER A 147 -1.44 1.15 4.74
CA SER A 147 -1.36 1.62 3.35
C SER A 147 -0.50 2.88 3.18
N ASN A 148 0.23 2.93 2.06
CA ASN A 148 0.89 4.14 1.56
C ASN A 148 -0.08 5.02 0.76
N GLY A 149 -1.21 4.47 0.34
CA GLY A 149 -2.25 5.16 -0.39
C GLY A 149 -3.06 6.11 0.48
N ASN A 150 -4.03 6.75 -0.15
CA ASN A 150 -4.93 7.70 0.49
C ASN A 150 -6.40 7.27 0.43
N ALA A 151 -6.68 5.98 0.21
CA ALA A 151 -8.02 5.45 0.37
C ALA A 151 -8.42 5.42 1.85
N ASP A 152 -9.65 5.84 2.12
CA ASP A 152 -10.28 5.76 3.43
C ASP A 152 -11.23 4.57 3.45
N VAL A 153 -10.92 3.55 4.26
CA VAL A 153 -11.72 2.32 4.36
C VAL A 153 -13.18 2.57 4.72
N HIS A 154 -13.49 3.66 5.44
CA HIS A 154 -14.86 4.03 5.78
C HIS A 154 -15.58 4.64 4.58
N ARG A 155 -14.93 5.52 3.81
CA ARG A 155 -15.47 6.09 2.57
C ARG A 155 -15.62 5.06 1.47
N VAL A 156 -14.74 4.08 1.41
CA VAL A 156 -14.84 2.91 0.51
C VAL A 156 -16.00 1.99 0.91
N GLY A 157 -16.44 2.02 2.17
CA GLY A 157 -17.57 1.21 2.67
C GLY A 157 -17.18 -0.13 3.28
N ILE A 158 -15.89 -0.39 3.51
CA ILE A 158 -15.38 -1.64 4.11
C ILE A 158 -14.84 -1.46 5.53
N GLY A 159 -14.97 -0.26 6.12
CA GLY A 159 -14.41 0.09 7.43
C GLY A 159 -14.84 -0.84 8.57
N GLY A 160 -16.03 -1.46 8.47
CA GLY A 160 -16.53 -2.39 9.49
C GLY A 160 -15.71 -3.67 9.65
N HIS A 161 -14.85 -4.01 8.68
CA HIS A 161 -13.97 -5.19 8.76
C HIS A 161 -12.63 -4.91 9.45
N PHE A 162 -12.31 -3.64 9.72
CA PHE A 162 -11.03 -3.24 10.27
C PHE A 162 -11.14 -2.79 11.72
N ARG A 163 -10.24 -3.29 12.55
CA ARG A 163 -10.02 -2.79 13.91
C ARG A 163 -9.39 -1.40 13.90
N ALA A 164 -8.50 -1.14 12.94
CA ALA A 164 -7.84 0.14 12.71
C ALA A 164 -7.37 0.24 11.25
N ALA A 165 -7.15 1.46 10.78
CA ALA A 165 -6.48 1.73 9.52
C ALA A 165 -5.34 2.71 9.78
N ILE A 166 -4.15 2.38 9.28
CA ILE A 166 -2.93 3.18 9.43
C ILE A 166 -2.48 3.59 8.03
N SER A 167 -2.53 4.88 7.75
CA SER A 167 -2.01 5.44 6.52
C SER A 167 -0.61 6.04 6.74
N ALA A 168 0.25 5.97 5.72
CA ALA A 168 1.54 6.63 5.75
C ALA A 168 1.41 8.12 6.05
N ARG A 169 0.36 8.77 5.51
CA ARG A 169 0.05 10.18 5.74
C ARG A 169 -0.12 10.52 7.21
N GLU A 170 -0.92 9.74 7.95
CA GLU A 170 -1.22 10.00 9.36
C GLU A 170 -0.09 9.57 10.28
N PHE A 171 0.60 8.49 9.90
CA PHE A 171 1.71 7.94 10.69
C PHE A 171 3.03 8.72 10.51
N GLY A 172 3.20 9.41 9.37
CA GLY A 172 4.39 10.20 9.06
C GLY A 172 5.50 9.46 8.33
N VAL A 173 5.38 8.14 8.16
CA VAL A 173 6.25 7.32 7.30
C VAL A 173 5.43 6.20 6.65
N GLY A 174 5.88 5.75 5.47
CA GLY A 174 5.22 4.68 4.72
C GLY A 174 6.05 3.39 4.65
N LYS A 175 5.42 2.33 4.16
CA LYS A 175 6.10 1.09 3.79
C LYS A 175 7.22 1.41 2.78
N PRO A 176 8.38 0.79 2.83
CA PRO A 176 8.74 -0.40 3.61
C PRO A 176 9.34 -0.10 4.99
N ASP A 177 9.19 1.10 5.56
CA ASP A 177 9.69 1.39 6.89
C ASP A 177 9.03 0.48 7.93
N THR A 178 9.84 -0.22 8.72
CA THR A 178 9.33 -1.20 9.71
C THR A 178 8.43 -0.60 10.76
N ARG A 179 8.57 0.71 11.04
CA ARG A 179 7.78 1.41 12.07
C ARG A 179 6.27 1.38 11.78
N ILE A 180 5.85 1.48 10.51
CA ILE A 180 4.43 1.45 10.17
C ILE A 180 3.84 0.03 10.38
N PHE A 181 4.62 -1.03 10.13
CA PHE A 181 4.20 -2.42 10.40
C PHE A 181 4.11 -2.69 11.91
N LEU A 182 5.08 -2.21 12.68
CA LEU A 182 5.05 -2.32 14.14
C LEU A 182 3.83 -1.59 14.73
N ALA A 183 3.49 -0.40 14.22
CA ALA A 183 2.26 0.29 14.59
C ALA A 183 1.01 -0.53 14.25
N GLY A 184 1.02 -1.27 13.13
CA GLY A 184 -0.04 -2.21 12.76
C GLY A 184 -0.20 -3.35 13.77
N ALA A 185 0.91 -3.93 14.23
CA ALA A 185 0.91 -4.96 15.27
C ALA A 185 0.39 -4.42 16.62
N ASP A 186 0.83 -3.23 17.01
CA ASP A 186 0.39 -2.55 18.24
C ASP A 186 -1.13 -2.26 18.19
N ALA A 187 -1.64 -1.75 17.06
CA ALA A 187 -3.07 -1.51 16.86
C ALA A 187 -3.89 -2.81 16.91
N ALA A 188 -3.31 -3.92 16.45
CA ALA A 188 -3.91 -5.24 16.58
C ALA A 188 -3.80 -5.82 17.99
N GLY A 189 -2.90 -5.32 18.85
CA GLY A 189 -2.69 -5.78 20.22
C GLY A 189 -1.87 -7.05 20.33
N VAL A 190 -0.95 -7.31 19.38
CA VAL A 190 -0.13 -8.54 19.36
C VAL A 190 1.34 -8.25 19.04
N ALA A 191 2.23 -9.18 19.34
CA ALA A 191 3.63 -9.08 18.93
C ALA A 191 3.79 -9.24 17.41
N PRO A 192 4.77 -8.58 16.75
CA PRO A 192 4.97 -8.66 15.31
C PRO A 192 5.07 -10.10 14.78
N GLY A 193 5.75 -11.00 15.48
CA GLY A 193 5.86 -12.41 15.08
C GLY A 193 4.54 -13.20 15.13
N GLN A 194 3.46 -12.60 15.59
CA GLN A 194 2.09 -13.16 15.60
C GLN A 194 1.19 -12.52 14.53
N VAL A 195 1.73 -11.62 13.73
CA VAL A 195 1.03 -10.96 12.63
C VAL A 195 1.35 -11.67 11.31
N LEU A 196 0.32 -11.86 10.50
CA LEU A 196 0.45 -12.14 9.08
C LEU A 196 0.16 -10.84 8.32
N HIS A 197 1.17 -10.31 7.63
CA HIS A 197 0.97 -9.20 6.69
C HIS A 197 0.57 -9.75 5.32
N ILE A 198 -0.39 -9.08 4.68
CA ILE A 198 -0.93 -9.42 3.36
C ILE A 198 -0.73 -8.20 2.47
N GLY A 199 -0.06 -8.36 1.34
CA GLY A 199 0.17 -7.28 0.38
C GLY A 199 0.71 -7.78 -0.94
N ASP A 200 0.62 -6.97 -1.99
CA ASP A 200 1.00 -7.31 -3.37
C ASP A 200 2.40 -6.81 -3.75
N ASP A 201 2.87 -5.71 -3.15
CA ASP A 201 4.17 -5.16 -3.49
C ASP A 201 5.29 -5.90 -2.76
N ALA A 202 6.14 -6.60 -3.54
CA ALA A 202 7.25 -7.40 -3.01
C ALA A 202 8.24 -6.57 -2.17
N HIS A 203 8.45 -5.28 -2.50
CA HIS A 203 9.36 -4.40 -1.77
C HIS A 203 8.65 -3.69 -0.61
N LEU A 204 7.56 -2.97 -0.90
CA LEU A 204 6.87 -2.16 0.10
C LEU A 204 6.26 -3.04 1.19
N ASP A 205 5.49 -4.05 0.82
CA ASP A 205 4.85 -4.98 1.76
C ASP A 205 5.82 -6.07 2.20
N GLY A 206 6.43 -6.73 1.19
CA GLY A 206 7.20 -7.93 1.43
C GLY A 206 8.43 -7.69 2.29
N VAL A 207 9.34 -6.87 1.80
CA VAL A 207 10.59 -6.56 2.53
C VAL A 207 10.28 -5.86 3.85
N GLY A 208 9.30 -4.94 3.88
CA GLY A 208 8.92 -4.20 5.07
C GLY A 208 8.40 -5.10 6.19
N ALA A 209 7.42 -5.97 5.90
CA ALA A 209 6.82 -6.90 6.87
C ALA A 209 7.84 -7.93 7.38
N LEU A 210 8.64 -8.51 6.48
CA LEU A 210 9.67 -9.49 6.87
C LEU A 210 10.72 -8.88 7.79
N ARG A 211 11.17 -7.65 7.52
CA ARG A 211 12.11 -6.91 8.38
C ARG A 211 11.49 -6.51 9.72
N ALA A 212 10.18 -6.32 9.78
CA ALA A 212 9.45 -6.09 11.02
C ALA A 212 9.24 -7.37 11.84
N GLY A 213 9.66 -8.54 11.33
CA GLY A 213 9.54 -9.85 12.00
C GLY A 213 8.15 -10.47 11.89
N MET A 214 7.34 -10.04 10.93
CA MET A 214 6.02 -10.60 10.64
C MET A 214 6.12 -11.78 9.67
N GLN A 215 5.08 -12.63 9.65
CA GLN A 215 4.86 -13.51 8.52
C GLN A 215 4.30 -12.72 7.34
N LEU A 216 4.58 -13.16 6.12
CA LEU A 216 4.15 -12.52 4.88
C LEU A 216 3.37 -13.50 4.02
N ALA A 217 2.17 -13.10 3.61
CA ALA A 217 1.46 -13.64 2.47
C ALA A 217 1.56 -12.63 1.31
N TRP A 218 2.37 -12.96 0.33
CA TRP A 218 2.53 -12.13 -0.86
C TRP A 218 1.42 -12.45 -1.87
N VAL A 219 0.60 -11.45 -2.20
CA VAL A 219 -0.51 -11.55 -3.15
C VAL A 219 0.03 -11.29 -4.55
N ASN A 220 0.33 -12.33 -5.28
CA ASN A 220 0.95 -12.27 -6.59
C ASN A 220 -0.07 -12.57 -7.71
N ARG A 221 -0.94 -11.61 -7.99
CA ARG A 221 -2.03 -11.76 -9.00
C ARG A 221 -1.53 -11.83 -10.44
N THR A 222 -0.30 -11.39 -10.70
CA THR A 222 0.26 -11.17 -12.05
C THR A 222 1.48 -12.04 -12.35
N ASP A 223 1.77 -13.03 -11.49
CA ASP A 223 2.86 -13.99 -11.64
C ASP A 223 4.26 -13.33 -11.75
N HIS A 224 4.49 -12.29 -10.94
CA HIS A 224 5.80 -11.66 -10.83
C HIS A 224 6.80 -12.58 -10.13
N ARG A 225 8.09 -12.41 -10.49
CA ARG A 225 9.17 -13.09 -9.79
C ARG A 225 9.49 -12.35 -8.48
N TRP A 226 9.74 -13.11 -7.41
CA TRP A 226 10.31 -12.55 -6.18
C TRP A 226 11.80 -12.27 -6.37
N GLU A 227 12.25 -11.04 -6.12
CA GLU A 227 13.63 -10.59 -6.39
C GLU A 227 14.35 -10.05 -5.14
N HIS A 228 13.86 -10.36 -3.93
CA HIS A 228 14.40 -9.81 -2.69
C HIS A 228 15.13 -10.85 -1.82
N GLU A 229 15.83 -11.82 -2.44
CA GLU A 229 16.64 -12.78 -1.70
C GLU A 229 17.71 -12.09 -0.81
N PRO A 230 18.03 -12.61 0.38
CA PRO A 230 17.58 -13.89 0.94
C PRO A 230 16.23 -13.87 1.63
N LEU A 231 15.53 -12.74 1.68
CA LEU A 231 14.16 -12.65 2.22
C LEU A 231 13.21 -13.42 1.29
N GLN A 232 12.28 -14.17 1.87
CA GLN A 232 11.28 -14.91 1.11
C GLN A 232 9.90 -14.78 1.77
N PRO A 233 8.81 -14.70 0.99
CA PRO A 233 7.47 -14.75 1.55
C PRO A 233 7.23 -16.12 2.20
N HIS A 234 6.50 -16.16 3.30
CA HIS A 234 6.09 -17.39 3.94
C HIS A 234 5.00 -18.10 3.14
N LEU A 235 4.21 -17.32 2.40
CA LEU A 235 3.15 -17.80 1.53
C LEU A 235 3.08 -16.89 0.29
N THR A 236 3.01 -17.48 -0.91
CA THR A 236 2.67 -16.78 -2.15
C THR A 236 1.29 -17.27 -2.58
N ILE A 237 0.39 -16.33 -2.85
CA ILE A 237 -1.00 -16.60 -3.22
C ILE A 237 -1.37 -15.80 -4.47
N ASN A 238 -2.28 -16.33 -5.28
CA ASN A 238 -2.77 -15.63 -6.45
C ASN A 238 -4.02 -14.80 -6.14
N ASP A 239 -4.78 -15.19 -5.12
CA ASP A 239 -5.95 -14.46 -4.61
C ASP A 239 -6.16 -14.70 -3.11
N LEU A 240 -7.08 -13.96 -2.49
CA LEU A 240 -7.34 -14.08 -1.05
C LEU A 240 -8.14 -15.33 -0.67
N ARG A 241 -8.73 -16.07 -1.64
CA ARG A 241 -9.36 -17.38 -1.38
C ARG A 241 -8.30 -18.41 -1.01
N ASP A 242 -7.11 -18.32 -1.67
CA ASP A 242 -5.95 -19.16 -1.32
C ASP A 242 -5.51 -18.94 0.12
N LEU A 243 -5.50 -17.66 0.55
CA LEU A 243 -5.18 -17.30 1.93
C LEU A 243 -6.17 -17.92 2.93
N CYS A 244 -7.48 -17.78 2.65
CA CYS A 244 -8.50 -18.35 3.53
C CYS A 244 -8.34 -19.87 3.65
N ARG A 245 -8.00 -20.57 2.55
CA ARG A 245 -7.69 -22.01 2.57
C ARG A 245 -6.45 -22.32 3.43
N ALA A 246 -5.37 -21.54 3.29
CA ALA A 246 -4.15 -21.72 4.07
C ALA A 246 -4.35 -21.47 5.57
N LEU A 247 -5.27 -20.56 5.94
CA LEU A 247 -5.66 -20.29 7.33
C LEU A 247 -6.76 -21.22 7.87
N SER A 248 -7.35 -22.09 7.03
CA SER A 248 -8.46 -22.98 7.36
C SER A 248 -9.71 -22.22 7.88
N ILE A 249 -10.08 -21.14 7.20
CA ILE A 249 -11.23 -20.27 7.51
C ILE A 249 -12.15 -20.11 6.30
#